data_b2bf9757052b1c0f805988b133cb00ce
#
_entry.id   b2bf9757052b1c0f805988b133cb00ce
#
_cell.length_a   1.000
_cell.length_b   1.000
_cell.length_c   1.000
_cell.angle_alpha   90.00
_cell.angle_beta   90.00
_cell.angle_gamma   90.00
#
_symmetry.space_group_name_H-M   'P 1'
#
loop_
_entity.id
_entity.type
_entity.pdbx_description
1 polymer ?
#
loop_
_entity_poly.entity_id
_entity_poly.type
_entity_poly.pdbx_seq_one_letter_code
_entity_poly.pdbx_strand_id
1 'polypeptide(L)'
;MTARLSTGRFFGETLRRRRSDRYTVSEVRYRGGIRIPEHCHERPIVNFVLAGRYTEYWGGERLECRTAETLFHPAGLVHSERFSNVGARCLAIEFDPDRLGLDEVQEFPSQTAVLPPGRWGWISARLLRELRASDDLSSLVVEGLMLILLSGVARRQRTRAAPRFVGRAHELLHDRFAEPLRIGDVALEVGVHPSSLARAFQRHYRCTPGELVRGLRVDRASRLLSGSDLPLASIAREVGFSDQSHFSRTFKRATGMTPGAFRALFSDN
;
A
#
# COMPACT_ATOMS: atom_id res chain seq x y z
N MET A 1 28.09 6.45 13.10
CA MET A 1 27.84 7.00 11.75
C MET A 1 26.65 6.25 11.16
N THR A 2 25.61 6.94 10.77
CA THR A 2 24.44 6.36 10.12
C THR A 2 24.82 5.85 8.72
N ALA A 3 24.53 4.58 8.41
CA ALA A 3 24.86 4.00 7.11
C ALA A 3 23.98 4.60 6.02
N ARG A 4 24.59 5.09 4.92
CA ARG A 4 23.85 5.52 3.74
C ARG A 4 23.90 4.42 2.68
N LEU A 5 22.74 3.86 2.37
CA LEU A 5 22.63 2.79 1.39
C LEU A 5 22.48 3.36 -0.01
N SER A 6 23.33 2.90 -0.91
CA SER A 6 23.21 3.20 -2.33
C SER A 6 22.02 2.44 -2.94
N THR A 7 21.49 2.97 -4.04
CA THR A 7 20.29 2.42 -4.72
C THR A 7 20.41 0.92 -4.97
N GLY A 8 19.42 0.18 -4.53
CA GLY A 8 19.33 -1.29 -4.62
C GLY A 8 20.11 -2.03 -3.53
N ARG A 9 20.70 -1.37 -2.56
CA ARG A 9 21.35 -2.03 -1.41
C ARG A 9 20.38 -2.12 -0.24
N PHE A 10 20.29 -3.30 0.33
CA PHE A 10 19.45 -3.63 1.49
C PHE A 10 20.20 -4.55 2.44
N PHE A 11 19.85 -4.54 3.71
CA PHE A 11 20.39 -5.47 4.71
C PHE A 11 19.80 -6.89 4.56
N GLY A 12 18.67 -7.02 3.84
CA GLY A 12 18.07 -8.31 3.53
C GLY A 12 18.66 -8.96 2.29
N GLU A 13 18.30 -10.21 2.07
CA GLU A 13 18.61 -10.97 0.86
C GLU A 13 17.76 -10.47 -0.31
N THR A 14 18.39 -9.95 -1.36
CA THR A 14 17.68 -9.56 -2.59
C THR A 14 17.38 -10.81 -3.42
N LEU A 15 16.11 -11.16 -3.52
CA LEU A 15 15.64 -12.33 -4.28
C LEU A 15 15.56 -12.03 -5.78
N ARG A 16 15.06 -10.86 -6.14
CA ARG A 16 14.93 -10.38 -7.52
C ARG A 16 15.16 -8.88 -7.57
N ARG A 17 15.64 -8.41 -8.71
CA ARG A 17 15.82 -6.98 -8.95
C ARG A 17 15.65 -6.66 -10.43
N ARG A 18 14.96 -5.54 -10.69
CA ARG A 18 14.96 -4.86 -11.99
C ARG A 18 15.47 -3.43 -11.78
N ARG A 19 16.37 -3.00 -12.64
CA ARG A 19 16.94 -1.66 -12.61
C ARG A 19 16.73 -0.96 -13.94
N SER A 20 16.33 0.31 -13.89
CA SER A 20 16.40 1.26 -15.00
C SER A 20 17.16 2.51 -14.54
N ASP A 21 17.30 3.47 -15.40
CA ASP A 21 17.85 4.79 -15.05
C ASP A 21 16.93 5.60 -14.11
N ARG A 22 15.62 5.32 -14.13
CA ARG A 22 14.57 6.03 -13.40
C ARG A 22 14.22 5.39 -12.07
N TYR A 23 14.32 4.06 -11.95
CA TYR A 23 13.92 3.31 -10.76
C TYR A 23 14.70 2.01 -10.57
N THR A 24 14.63 1.50 -9.36
CA THR A 24 15.07 0.14 -9.01
C THR A 24 13.95 -0.54 -8.23
N VAL A 25 13.43 -1.66 -8.74
CA VAL A 25 12.48 -2.52 -8.02
C VAL A 25 13.22 -3.74 -7.50
N SER A 26 13.13 -4.00 -6.21
CA SER A 26 13.80 -5.12 -5.54
C SER A 26 12.83 -5.90 -4.68
N GLU A 27 12.78 -7.21 -4.86
CA GLU A 27 12.14 -8.13 -3.90
C GLU A 27 13.19 -8.54 -2.87
N VAL A 28 12.95 -8.24 -1.60
CA VAL A 28 13.90 -8.44 -0.51
C VAL A 28 13.30 -9.30 0.58
N ARG A 29 14.05 -10.30 1.03
CA ARG A 29 13.71 -11.17 2.16
C ARG A 29 14.53 -10.77 3.38
N TYR A 30 13.87 -10.59 4.51
CA TYR A 30 14.49 -10.35 5.80
C TYR A 30 14.26 -11.53 6.73
N ARG A 31 15.32 -12.04 7.33
CA ARG A 31 15.25 -13.16 8.29
C ARG A 31 14.53 -12.74 9.57
N GLY A 32 13.92 -13.73 10.23
CA GLY A 32 13.27 -13.49 11.52
C GLY A 32 14.25 -13.09 12.61
N GLY A 33 13.80 -12.24 13.52
CA GLY A 33 14.52 -11.80 14.71
C GLY A 33 15.64 -10.78 14.49
N ILE A 34 15.95 -10.40 13.25
CA ILE A 34 17.04 -9.44 12.98
C ILE A 34 16.62 -8.02 13.36
N ARG A 35 17.64 -7.22 13.71
CA ARG A 35 17.55 -5.77 13.86
C ARG A 35 18.44 -5.12 12.84
N ILE A 36 17.90 -4.17 12.11
CA ILE A 36 18.64 -3.33 11.17
C ILE A 36 18.94 -2.03 11.88
N PRO A 37 20.23 -1.63 11.95
CA PRO A 37 20.63 -0.39 12.61
C PRO A 37 20.14 0.83 11.83
N GLU A 38 20.28 2.01 12.43
CA GLU A 38 19.96 3.27 11.78
C GLU A 38 20.70 3.42 10.45
N HIS A 39 19.94 3.67 9.41
CA HIS A 39 20.42 3.89 8.05
C HIS A 39 19.47 4.82 7.28
N CYS A 40 19.89 5.24 6.10
CA CYS A 40 19.05 5.97 5.16
C CYS A 40 19.33 5.52 3.72
N HIS A 41 18.36 5.75 2.84
CA HIS A 41 18.49 5.50 1.40
C HIS A 41 18.86 6.78 0.64
N GLU A 42 19.69 6.64 -0.42
CA GLU A 42 20.05 7.77 -1.28
C GLU A 42 18.86 8.34 -2.04
N ARG A 43 17.91 7.50 -2.40
CA ARG A 43 16.70 7.83 -3.15
C ARG A 43 15.45 7.65 -2.31
N PRO A 44 14.36 8.35 -2.64
CA PRO A 44 13.06 8.04 -2.06
C PRO A 44 12.70 6.58 -2.33
N ILE A 45 12.00 5.96 -1.38
CA ILE A 45 11.65 4.55 -1.45
C ILE A 45 10.18 4.34 -1.11
N VAL A 46 9.50 3.49 -1.86
CA VAL A 46 8.22 2.89 -1.48
C VAL A 46 8.43 1.43 -1.16
N ASN A 47 8.04 1.03 0.03
CA ASN A 47 8.17 -0.33 0.53
C ASN A 47 6.80 -0.98 0.74
N PHE A 48 6.53 -2.09 0.04
CA PHE A 48 5.35 -2.93 0.23
C PHE A 48 5.72 -4.15 1.04
N VAL A 49 5.00 -4.41 2.12
CA VAL A 49 5.14 -5.64 2.91
C VAL A 49 4.36 -6.75 2.23
N LEU A 50 5.04 -7.67 1.54
CA LEU A 50 4.42 -8.79 0.82
C LEU A 50 4.00 -9.91 1.77
N ALA A 51 4.82 -10.19 2.79
CA ALA A 51 4.56 -11.20 3.81
C ALA A 51 5.32 -10.88 5.10
N GLY A 52 4.83 -11.39 6.23
CA GLY A 52 5.46 -11.19 7.52
C GLY A 52 5.16 -9.84 8.16
N ARG A 53 6.02 -9.42 9.09
CA ARG A 53 5.87 -8.15 9.82
C ARG A 53 7.19 -7.70 10.42
N TYR A 54 7.32 -6.37 10.58
CA TYR A 54 8.42 -5.74 11.29
C TYR A 54 7.94 -4.45 11.96
N THR A 55 8.72 -3.93 12.89
CA THR A 55 8.52 -2.61 13.47
C THR A 55 9.58 -1.67 12.93
N GLU A 56 9.16 -0.53 12.46
CA GLU A 56 10.01 0.52 11.96
C GLU A 56 10.04 1.70 12.93
N TYR A 57 11.18 2.39 13.00
CA TYR A 57 11.43 3.51 13.90
C TYR A 57 12.10 4.65 13.12
N TRP A 58 11.58 5.86 13.22
CA TRP A 58 12.18 7.09 12.64
C TRP A 58 11.73 8.32 13.44
N GLY A 59 12.63 9.28 13.68
CA GLY A 59 12.30 10.58 14.30
C GLY A 59 11.52 10.52 15.61
N GLY A 60 11.67 9.45 16.39
CA GLY A 60 10.89 9.20 17.62
C GLY A 60 9.54 8.49 17.36
N GLU A 61 9.14 8.33 16.12
CA GLU A 61 7.93 7.59 15.73
C GLU A 61 8.19 6.07 15.69
N ARG A 62 7.12 5.30 15.86
CA ARG A 62 7.14 3.84 15.77
C ARG A 62 5.93 3.35 15.00
N LEU A 63 6.15 2.47 14.03
CA LEU A 63 5.09 1.83 13.26
C LEU A 63 5.30 0.31 13.19
N GLU A 64 4.26 -0.46 13.46
CA GLU A 64 4.24 -1.89 13.14
C GLU A 64 3.77 -2.09 11.71
N CYS A 65 4.68 -2.56 10.84
CA CYS A 65 4.43 -2.81 9.42
C CYS A 65 4.03 -4.26 9.21
N ARG A 66 2.87 -4.48 8.63
CA ARG A 66 2.26 -5.81 8.41
C ARG A 66 2.02 -6.05 6.93
N THR A 67 1.80 -7.31 6.57
CA THR A 67 1.43 -7.71 5.20
C THR A 67 0.35 -6.81 4.59
N ALA A 68 0.55 -6.41 3.34
CA ALA A 68 -0.24 -5.48 2.54
C ALA A 68 -0.16 -3.99 2.95
N GLU A 69 0.65 -3.64 3.93
CA GLU A 69 0.95 -2.22 4.19
C GLU A 69 2.02 -1.70 3.26
N THR A 70 1.94 -0.40 3.00
CA THR A 70 2.83 0.31 2.08
C THR A 70 3.34 1.56 2.75
N LEU A 71 4.66 1.74 2.76
CA LEU A 71 5.32 2.90 3.31
C LEU A 71 6.06 3.66 2.22
N PHE A 72 6.01 4.97 2.29
CA PHE A 72 6.88 5.87 1.53
C PHE A 72 7.86 6.53 2.48
N HIS A 73 9.13 6.56 2.11
CA HIS A 73 10.17 7.35 2.78
C HIS A 73 10.84 8.30 1.79
N PRO A 74 11.03 9.58 2.16
CA PRO A 74 11.84 10.50 1.38
C PRO A 74 13.31 10.07 1.40
N ALA A 75 14.09 10.57 0.44
CA ALA A 75 15.53 10.36 0.42
C ALA A 75 16.18 10.90 1.70
N GLY A 76 17.16 10.18 2.22
CA GLY A 76 17.93 10.59 3.39
C GLY A 76 17.22 10.44 4.74
N LEU A 77 15.97 9.94 4.78
CA LEU A 77 15.31 9.65 6.05
C LEU A 77 16.07 8.59 6.83
N VAL A 78 16.48 8.93 8.03
CA VAL A 78 17.15 7.99 8.95
C VAL A 78 16.08 7.15 9.66
N HIS A 79 16.18 5.84 9.52
CA HIS A 79 15.27 4.87 10.13
C HIS A 79 15.99 3.58 10.51
N SER A 80 15.33 2.76 11.32
CA SER A 80 15.80 1.43 11.73
C SER A 80 14.63 0.46 11.83
N GLU A 81 14.88 -0.84 11.69
CA GLU A 81 13.82 -1.84 11.71
C GLU A 81 14.11 -2.98 12.68
N ARG A 82 13.05 -3.56 13.21
CA ARG A 82 13.07 -4.78 14.00
C ARG A 82 12.10 -5.79 13.42
N PHE A 83 12.64 -6.85 12.84
CA PHE A 83 11.83 -7.91 12.26
C PHE A 83 11.32 -8.88 13.33
N SER A 84 10.07 -9.32 13.19
CA SER A 84 9.49 -10.37 14.03
C SER A 84 10.19 -11.70 13.79
N ASN A 85 9.93 -12.72 14.63
CA ASN A 85 10.55 -14.04 14.50
C ASN A 85 10.25 -14.74 13.16
N VAL A 86 9.16 -14.36 12.47
CA VAL A 86 8.83 -14.88 11.12
C VAL A 86 9.51 -14.11 9.99
N GLY A 87 10.18 -12.99 10.30
CA GLY A 87 10.77 -12.13 9.29
C GLY A 87 9.76 -11.41 8.43
N ALA A 88 10.21 -10.94 7.27
CA ALA A 88 9.34 -10.32 6.26
C ALA A 88 9.89 -10.48 4.84
N ARG A 89 8.98 -10.41 3.86
CA ARG A 89 9.30 -10.26 2.44
C ARG A 89 8.70 -8.95 1.96
N CYS A 90 9.52 -8.11 1.36
CA CYS A 90 9.16 -6.78 0.93
C CYS A 90 9.44 -6.58 -0.56
N LEU A 91 8.64 -5.72 -1.19
CA LEU A 91 8.92 -5.18 -2.52
C LEU A 91 9.29 -3.71 -2.34
N ALA A 92 10.55 -3.39 -2.54
CA ALA A 92 11.11 -2.07 -2.39
C ALA A 92 11.27 -1.41 -3.77
N ILE A 93 10.80 -0.17 -3.91
CA ILE A 93 10.94 0.62 -5.13
C ILE A 93 11.67 1.91 -4.77
N GLU A 94 12.91 2.01 -5.18
CA GLU A 94 13.68 3.25 -5.14
C GLU A 94 13.56 3.95 -6.49
N PHE A 95 13.40 5.25 -6.51
CA PHE A 95 13.19 5.99 -7.76
C PHE A 95 13.87 7.35 -7.74
N ASP A 96 14.07 7.88 -8.94
CA ASP A 96 14.62 9.22 -9.18
C ASP A 96 13.46 10.17 -9.50
N PRO A 97 13.09 11.10 -8.61
CA PRO A 97 11.98 12.03 -8.84
C PRO A 97 12.14 12.88 -10.08
N ASP A 98 13.35 13.39 -10.33
CA ASP A 98 13.64 14.30 -11.45
C ASP A 98 13.46 13.57 -12.77
N ARG A 99 13.96 12.34 -12.87
CA ARG A 99 13.85 11.50 -14.08
C ARG A 99 12.44 10.97 -14.34
N LEU A 100 11.57 11.01 -13.34
CA LEU A 100 10.14 10.68 -13.47
C LEU A 100 9.27 11.91 -13.73
N GLY A 101 9.86 13.11 -13.88
CA GLY A 101 9.12 14.35 -14.07
C GLY A 101 8.29 14.75 -12.86
N LEU A 102 8.73 14.39 -11.65
CA LEU A 102 8.03 14.69 -10.40
C LEU A 102 8.49 16.02 -9.77
N ASP A 103 9.52 16.65 -10.31
CA ASP A 103 10.01 17.97 -9.98
C ASP A 103 8.94 19.07 -10.19
N GLU A 104 8.06 18.90 -11.18
CA GLU A 104 6.89 19.76 -11.39
C GLU A 104 5.77 19.54 -10.36
N VAL A 105 5.84 18.48 -9.56
CA VAL A 105 4.86 18.20 -8.49
C VAL A 105 5.24 19.00 -7.25
N GLN A 106 4.71 20.22 -7.14
CA GLN A 106 5.02 21.23 -6.10
C GLN A 106 4.97 20.74 -4.63
N GLU A 107 4.46 19.56 -4.35
CA GLU A 107 4.30 19.00 -3.01
C GLU A 107 4.58 17.49 -2.98
N PHE A 108 5.75 17.06 -3.48
CA PHE A 108 6.14 15.67 -3.24
C PHE A 108 6.50 15.49 -1.76
N PRO A 109 6.09 14.37 -1.10
CA PRO A 109 6.26 14.23 0.34
C PRO A 109 7.71 14.35 0.79
N SER A 110 7.97 15.29 1.71
CA SER A 110 9.23 15.43 2.43
C SER A 110 9.26 14.62 3.74
N GLN A 111 8.15 13.95 4.08
CA GLN A 111 7.98 13.14 5.29
C GLN A 111 7.50 11.74 4.95
N THR A 112 7.77 10.80 5.85
CA THR A 112 7.22 9.44 5.78
C THR A 112 5.71 9.45 5.63
N ALA A 113 5.21 8.63 4.72
CA ALA A 113 3.78 8.42 4.54
C ALA A 113 3.44 6.94 4.59
N VAL A 114 2.55 6.58 5.51
CA VAL A 114 1.88 5.28 5.49
C VAL A 114 0.72 5.37 4.51
N LEU A 115 0.78 4.62 3.45
CA LEU A 115 -0.28 4.59 2.45
C LEU A 115 -1.41 3.69 2.96
N PRO A 116 -2.68 4.16 2.88
CA PRO A 116 -3.78 3.37 3.38
C PRO A 116 -3.81 2.03 2.64
N PRO A 117 -3.97 0.96 3.38
CA PRO A 117 -4.14 -0.35 2.81
C PRO A 117 -5.34 -0.32 1.85
N GLY A 118 -5.39 -1.15 0.79
CA GLY A 118 -6.44 -1.38 -0.13
C GLY A 118 -6.35 -0.80 -1.49
N ARG A 119 -5.82 0.26 -1.54
CA ARG A 119 -5.72 0.95 -2.81
C ARG A 119 -4.48 0.53 -3.59
N TRP A 120 -3.49 -0.05 -2.89
CA TRP A 120 -2.14 -0.24 -3.42
C TRP A 120 -1.70 -1.69 -3.51
N GLY A 121 -2.42 -2.61 -2.85
CA GLY A 121 -2.12 -4.04 -2.87
C GLY A 121 -2.12 -4.66 -4.28
N TRP A 122 -2.99 -4.18 -5.18
CA TRP A 122 -3.00 -4.62 -6.57
C TRP A 122 -1.75 -4.15 -7.33
N ILE A 123 -1.21 -2.97 -6.97
CA ILE A 123 0.03 -2.45 -7.57
C ILE A 123 1.20 -3.34 -7.19
N SER A 124 1.35 -3.69 -5.89
CA SER A 124 2.43 -4.57 -5.45
C SER A 124 2.38 -5.94 -6.13
N ALA A 125 1.18 -6.53 -6.26
CA ALA A 125 0.99 -7.80 -6.94
C ALA A 125 1.33 -7.70 -8.44
N ARG A 126 0.93 -6.60 -9.10
CA ARG A 126 1.27 -6.37 -10.51
C ARG A 126 2.77 -6.15 -10.70
N LEU A 127 3.40 -5.32 -9.87
CA LEU A 127 4.84 -5.08 -9.89
C LEU A 127 5.64 -6.37 -9.67
N LEU A 128 5.21 -7.21 -8.71
CA LEU A 128 5.83 -8.50 -8.47
C LEU A 128 5.73 -9.43 -9.69
N ARG A 129 4.59 -9.42 -10.37
CA ARG A 129 4.41 -10.18 -11.62
C ARG A 129 5.35 -9.69 -12.71
N GLU A 130 5.46 -8.37 -12.93
CA GLU A 130 6.36 -7.78 -13.91
C GLU A 130 7.85 -8.06 -13.58
N LEU A 131 8.18 -8.08 -12.29
CA LEU A 131 9.52 -8.44 -11.84
C LEU A 131 9.86 -9.91 -12.10
N ARG A 132 8.85 -10.80 -12.12
CA ARG A 132 9.01 -12.24 -12.39
C ARG A 132 8.98 -12.55 -13.89
N ALA A 133 8.08 -11.95 -14.65
CA ALA A 133 7.89 -12.21 -16.08
C ALA A 133 9.04 -11.66 -16.94
N SER A 134 9.48 -10.44 -16.66
CA SER A 134 10.65 -9.77 -17.26
C SER A 134 10.66 -9.75 -18.80
N ASP A 135 9.54 -9.34 -19.42
CA ASP A 135 9.46 -9.08 -20.86
C ASP A 135 9.85 -7.63 -21.22
N ASP A 136 9.87 -7.33 -22.52
CA ASP A 136 10.30 -6.02 -23.06
C ASP A 136 9.34 -4.88 -22.64
N LEU A 137 8.06 -5.18 -22.37
CA LEU A 137 7.05 -4.21 -21.96
C LEU A 137 6.99 -3.99 -20.45
N SER A 138 7.60 -4.88 -19.68
CA SER A 138 7.56 -4.82 -18.20
C SER A 138 8.08 -3.50 -17.66
N SER A 139 9.04 -2.85 -18.33
CA SER A 139 9.56 -1.54 -17.90
C SER A 139 8.51 -0.43 -17.99
N LEU A 140 7.73 -0.41 -19.09
CA LEU A 140 6.62 0.54 -19.27
C LEU A 140 5.50 0.31 -18.25
N VAL A 141 5.17 -0.95 -17.99
CA VAL A 141 4.15 -1.31 -16.99
C VAL A 141 4.58 -0.88 -15.59
N VAL A 142 5.83 -1.14 -15.21
CA VAL A 142 6.39 -0.71 -13.92
C VAL A 142 6.34 0.82 -13.79
N GLU A 143 6.75 1.56 -14.81
CA GLU A 143 6.73 3.03 -14.80
C GLU A 143 5.30 3.57 -14.65
N GLY A 144 4.34 3.05 -15.40
CA GLY A 144 2.93 3.43 -15.29
C GLY A 144 2.36 3.16 -13.88
N LEU A 145 2.67 2.01 -13.29
CA LEU A 145 2.25 1.65 -11.93
C LEU A 145 2.89 2.58 -10.89
N MET A 146 4.15 2.96 -11.08
CA MET A 146 4.83 3.91 -10.21
C MET A 146 4.19 5.30 -10.27
N LEU A 147 3.89 5.82 -11.46
CA LEU A 147 3.22 7.12 -11.61
C LEU A 147 1.86 7.14 -10.92
N ILE A 148 1.08 6.05 -11.04
CA ILE A 148 -0.19 5.89 -10.33
C ILE A 148 0.04 5.93 -8.81
N LEU A 149 1.01 5.16 -8.30
CA LEU A 149 1.35 5.09 -6.88
C LEU A 149 1.78 6.46 -6.34
N LEU A 150 2.75 7.10 -7.01
CA LEU A 150 3.33 8.37 -6.58
C LEU A 150 2.33 9.52 -6.66
N SER A 151 1.43 9.50 -7.67
CA SER A 151 0.31 10.45 -7.70
C SER A 151 -0.62 10.30 -6.48
N GLY A 152 -0.80 9.08 -5.99
CA GLY A 152 -1.56 8.79 -4.76
C GLY A 152 -0.85 9.29 -3.51
N VAL A 153 0.47 9.11 -3.43
CA VAL A 153 1.31 9.63 -2.33
C VAL A 153 1.22 11.15 -2.27
N ALA A 154 1.44 11.86 -3.39
CA ALA A 154 1.38 13.30 -3.48
C ALA A 154 0.00 13.87 -3.11
N ARG A 155 -1.09 13.26 -3.61
CA ARG A 155 -2.46 13.70 -3.30
C ARG A 155 -2.82 13.58 -1.83
N ARG A 156 -2.22 12.64 -1.09
CA ARG A 156 -2.52 12.45 0.34
C ARG A 156 -2.09 13.63 1.19
N GLN A 157 -1.02 14.31 0.86
CA GLN A 157 -0.59 15.51 1.59
C GLN A 157 -1.55 16.68 1.42
N ARG A 158 -2.18 16.81 0.25
CA ARG A 158 -3.18 17.86 -0.02
C ARG A 158 -4.48 17.70 0.76
N THR A 159 -4.74 16.52 1.35
CA THR A 159 -6.00 16.23 2.07
C THR A 159 -5.96 16.57 3.57
N ARG A 160 -4.88 17.13 4.08
CA ARG A 160 -4.72 17.47 5.51
C ARG A 160 -5.70 18.55 6.02
N ALA A 161 -6.43 19.24 5.14
CA ALA A 161 -7.40 20.30 5.47
C ALA A 161 -8.86 19.90 5.18
N ALA A 162 -9.22 18.62 5.36
CA ALA A 162 -10.61 18.19 5.19
C ALA A 162 -11.49 18.73 6.34
N PRO A 163 -12.75 19.16 6.08
CA PRO A 163 -13.69 19.51 7.12
C PRO A 163 -13.84 18.41 8.17
N ARG A 164 -14.05 18.77 9.43
CA ARG A 164 -14.11 17.80 10.55
C ARG A 164 -15.07 16.64 10.30
N PHE A 165 -16.24 16.89 9.71
CA PHE A 165 -17.22 15.84 9.40
C PHE A 165 -16.70 14.83 8.36
N VAL A 166 -15.86 15.26 7.42
CA VAL A 166 -15.25 14.40 6.39
C VAL A 166 -14.22 13.46 7.03
N GLY A 167 -13.38 14.00 7.92
CA GLY A 167 -12.41 13.20 8.70
C GLY A 167 -13.13 12.17 9.57
N ARG A 168 -14.16 12.60 10.33
CA ARG A 168 -14.93 11.69 11.18
C ARG A 168 -15.67 10.60 10.37
N ALA A 169 -16.26 10.95 9.22
CA ALA A 169 -16.86 9.95 8.36
C ALA A 169 -15.85 8.97 7.79
N HIS A 170 -14.64 9.44 7.46
CA HIS A 170 -13.55 8.58 7.02
C HIS A 170 -13.13 7.58 8.11
N GLU A 171 -12.99 8.01 9.36
CA GLU A 171 -12.70 7.14 10.51
C GLU A 171 -13.80 6.09 10.69
N LEU A 172 -15.08 6.50 10.72
CA LEU A 172 -16.21 5.58 10.85
C LEU A 172 -16.25 4.51 9.75
N LEU A 173 -15.95 4.91 8.49
CA LEU A 173 -15.90 3.97 7.38
C LEU A 173 -14.71 3.00 7.51
N HIS A 174 -13.58 3.46 8.03
CA HIS A 174 -12.43 2.62 8.33
C HIS A 174 -12.68 1.60 9.45
N ASP A 175 -13.37 2.02 10.50
CA ASP A 175 -13.64 1.16 11.65
C ASP A 175 -14.71 0.10 11.34
N ARG A 176 -15.68 0.44 10.48
CA ARG A 176 -16.89 -0.35 10.27
C ARG A 176 -17.04 -0.91 8.85
N PHE A 177 -15.99 -0.89 8.01
CA PHE A 177 -16.07 -1.31 6.60
C PHE A 177 -16.55 -2.77 6.40
N ALA A 178 -16.28 -3.65 7.36
CA ALA A 178 -16.69 -5.06 7.30
C ALA A 178 -18.16 -5.28 7.69
N GLU A 179 -18.80 -4.30 8.30
CA GLU A 179 -20.20 -4.36 8.69
C GLU A 179 -21.15 -4.12 7.50
N PRO A 180 -22.46 -4.48 7.62
CA PRO A 180 -23.50 -4.06 6.70
C PRO A 180 -23.76 -2.55 6.82
N LEU A 181 -22.91 -1.73 6.20
CA LEU A 181 -22.88 -0.29 6.38
C LEU A 181 -23.63 0.42 5.25
N ARG A 182 -24.60 1.27 5.61
CA ARG A 182 -25.27 2.19 4.68
C ARG A 182 -24.62 3.56 4.76
N ILE A 183 -24.23 4.11 3.61
CA ILE A 183 -23.58 5.43 3.56
C ILE A 183 -24.50 6.54 4.10
N GLY A 184 -25.83 6.37 3.98
CA GLY A 184 -26.80 7.27 4.57
C GLY A 184 -26.70 7.36 6.09
N ASP A 185 -26.47 6.24 6.77
CA ASP A 185 -26.38 6.19 8.23
C ASP A 185 -25.10 6.90 8.70
N VAL A 186 -23.99 6.72 7.98
CA VAL A 186 -22.73 7.45 8.24
C VAL A 186 -22.91 8.95 8.05
N ALA A 187 -23.62 9.37 7.00
CA ALA A 187 -23.89 10.79 6.75
C ALA A 187 -24.70 11.41 7.87
N LEU A 188 -25.74 10.71 8.35
CA LEU A 188 -26.55 11.10 9.49
C LEU A 188 -25.72 11.22 10.77
N GLU A 189 -24.84 10.24 11.04
CA GLU A 189 -23.99 10.20 12.23
C GLU A 189 -23.01 11.38 12.29
N VAL A 190 -22.52 11.85 11.11
CA VAL A 190 -21.66 13.03 11.04
C VAL A 190 -22.42 14.35 10.79
N GLY A 191 -23.75 14.32 10.84
CA GLY A 191 -24.61 15.50 10.82
C GLY A 191 -24.74 16.17 9.44
N VAL A 192 -24.64 15.41 8.32
CA VAL A 192 -24.74 15.98 6.97
C VAL A 192 -25.65 15.15 6.06
N HIS A 193 -26.15 15.77 4.99
CA HIS A 193 -26.90 15.04 3.99
C HIS A 193 -25.98 14.09 3.18
N PRO A 194 -26.42 12.88 2.78
CA PRO A 194 -25.61 11.90 2.03
C PRO A 194 -24.94 12.47 0.77
N SER A 195 -25.63 13.35 0.03
CA SER A 195 -25.06 13.99 -1.16
C SER A 195 -23.94 14.98 -0.82
N SER A 196 -24.03 15.64 0.34
CA SER A 196 -22.97 16.53 0.83
C SER A 196 -21.73 15.74 1.25
N LEU A 197 -21.94 14.60 1.91
CA LEU A 197 -20.85 13.68 2.25
C LEU A 197 -20.18 13.15 0.97
N ALA A 198 -20.95 12.69 -0.02
CA ALA A 198 -20.40 12.20 -1.29
C ALA A 198 -19.58 13.24 -2.04
N ARG A 199 -20.08 14.49 -2.13
CA ARG A 199 -19.35 15.61 -2.75
C ARG A 199 -18.06 15.95 -2.00
N ALA A 200 -18.11 15.97 -0.67
CA ALA A 200 -16.97 16.25 0.17
C ALA A 200 -15.89 15.15 0.03
N PHE A 201 -16.30 13.87 0.02
CA PHE A 201 -15.39 12.75 -0.24
C PHE A 201 -14.75 12.84 -1.62
N GLN A 202 -15.54 13.13 -2.66
CA GLN A 202 -15.02 13.31 -4.02
C GLN A 202 -14.01 14.46 -4.09
N ARG A 203 -14.27 15.56 -3.37
CA ARG A 203 -13.37 16.73 -3.33
C ARG A 203 -12.07 16.42 -2.58
N HIS A 204 -12.14 15.78 -1.40
CA HIS A 204 -11.00 15.59 -0.51
C HIS A 204 -10.26 14.28 -0.73
N TYR A 205 -10.96 13.17 -0.99
CA TYR A 205 -10.37 11.85 -1.17
C TYR A 205 -10.39 11.34 -2.62
N ARG A 206 -10.99 12.11 -3.55
CA ARG A 206 -11.15 11.74 -4.98
C ARG A 206 -11.85 10.38 -5.18
N CYS A 207 -12.68 10.00 -4.25
CA CYS A 207 -13.50 8.80 -4.31
C CYS A 207 -14.82 9.04 -3.58
N THR A 208 -15.81 8.21 -3.84
CA THR A 208 -17.05 8.18 -3.05
C THR A 208 -16.83 7.39 -1.74
N PRO A 209 -17.64 7.61 -0.69
CA PRO A 209 -17.62 6.78 0.51
C PRO A 209 -17.77 5.27 0.22
N GLY A 210 -18.62 4.89 -0.74
CA GLY A 210 -18.81 3.51 -1.14
C GLY A 210 -17.59 2.91 -1.87
N GLU A 211 -16.84 3.70 -2.62
CA GLU A 211 -15.56 3.29 -3.22
C GLU A 211 -14.49 3.09 -2.15
N LEU A 212 -14.43 3.97 -1.14
CA LEU A 212 -13.54 3.79 0.00
C LEU A 212 -13.82 2.45 0.71
N VAL A 213 -15.08 2.18 1.07
CA VAL A 213 -15.47 0.92 1.73
C VAL A 213 -15.08 -0.30 0.88
N ARG A 214 -15.36 -0.26 -0.43
CA ARG A 214 -14.96 -1.35 -1.34
C ARG A 214 -13.44 -1.53 -1.36
N GLY A 215 -12.69 -0.44 -1.40
CA GLY A 215 -11.23 -0.46 -1.30
C GLY A 215 -10.76 -1.14 -0.02
N LEU A 216 -11.25 -0.72 1.15
CA LEU A 216 -10.91 -1.28 2.46
C LEU A 216 -11.20 -2.78 2.55
N ARG A 217 -12.35 -3.22 1.99
CA ARG A 217 -12.72 -4.65 1.91
C ARG A 217 -11.75 -5.46 1.06
N VAL A 218 -11.42 -4.94 -0.12
CA VAL A 218 -10.43 -5.58 -1.02
C VAL A 218 -9.08 -5.71 -0.36
N ASP A 219 -8.69 -4.75 0.44
CA ASP A 219 -7.44 -4.74 1.21
C ASP A 219 -7.36 -5.78 2.28
N ARG A 220 -8.38 -5.77 3.11
CA ARG A 220 -8.47 -6.77 4.14
C ARG A 220 -8.47 -8.16 3.51
N ALA A 221 -9.18 -8.33 2.39
CA ALA A 221 -9.15 -9.57 1.62
C ALA A 221 -7.76 -9.90 1.09
N SER A 222 -7.02 -8.93 0.56
CA SER A 222 -5.66 -9.13 0.08
C SER A 222 -4.73 -9.64 1.18
N ARG A 223 -4.84 -9.06 2.39
CA ARG A 223 -4.10 -9.52 3.57
C ARG A 223 -4.43 -10.95 3.97
N LEU A 224 -5.72 -11.31 3.95
CA LEU A 224 -6.17 -12.68 4.27
C LEU A 224 -5.72 -13.68 3.20
N LEU A 225 -5.79 -13.29 1.92
CA LEU A 225 -5.36 -14.13 0.80
C LEU A 225 -3.85 -14.41 0.82
N SER A 226 -3.04 -13.42 1.22
CA SER A 226 -1.57 -13.57 1.28
C SER A 226 -1.05 -14.17 2.59
N GLY A 227 -1.87 -14.20 3.63
CA GLY A 227 -1.45 -14.61 4.99
C GLY A 227 -2.23 -15.79 5.58
N SER A 228 -3.17 -16.41 4.84
CA SER A 228 -3.96 -17.53 5.32
C SER A 228 -4.50 -18.41 4.19
N ASP A 229 -4.83 -19.66 4.54
CA ASP A 229 -5.48 -20.63 3.64
C ASP A 229 -7.01 -20.63 3.76
N LEU A 230 -7.59 -19.58 4.37
CA LEU A 230 -9.04 -19.48 4.54
C LEU A 230 -9.77 -19.63 3.21
N PRO A 231 -10.91 -20.38 3.17
CA PRO A 231 -11.74 -20.49 1.98
C PRO A 231 -12.19 -19.09 1.49
N LEU A 232 -12.30 -18.92 0.17
CA LEU A 232 -12.70 -17.63 -0.42
C LEU A 232 -14.08 -17.14 0.07
N ALA A 233 -15.00 -18.07 0.34
CA ALA A 233 -16.32 -17.75 0.90
C ALA A 233 -16.20 -17.18 2.33
N SER A 234 -15.28 -17.71 3.14
CA SER A 234 -15.03 -17.23 4.50
C SER A 234 -14.40 -15.84 4.47
N ILE A 235 -13.40 -15.64 3.60
CA ILE A 235 -12.80 -14.31 3.38
C ILE A 235 -13.87 -13.30 2.95
N ALA A 236 -14.70 -13.63 1.96
CA ALA A 236 -15.76 -12.76 1.49
C ALA A 236 -16.65 -12.27 2.64
N ARG A 237 -17.07 -13.18 3.52
CA ARG A 237 -17.89 -12.87 4.68
C ARG A 237 -17.15 -12.02 5.71
N GLU A 238 -15.92 -12.39 6.04
CA GLU A 238 -15.11 -11.65 7.03
C GLU A 238 -14.86 -10.19 6.62
N VAL A 239 -14.74 -9.93 5.32
CA VAL A 239 -14.49 -8.58 4.83
C VAL A 239 -15.78 -7.82 4.45
N GLY A 240 -16.96 -8.39 4.72
CA GLY A 240 -18.25 -7.71 4.59
C GLY A 240 -18.90 -7.78 3.21
N PHE A 241 -18.53 -8.74 2.34
CA PHE A 241 -19.31 -9.01 1.12
C PHE A 241 -20.47 -9.97 1.41
N SER A 242 -21.58 -9.77 0.70
CA SER A 242 -22.78 -10.61 0.82
C SER A 242 -22.54 -12.06 0.39
N ASP A 243 -21.70 -12.25 -0.64
CA ASP A 243 -21.38 -13.55 -1.22
C ASP A 243 -20.02 -13.57 -1.91
N GLN A 244 -19.50 -14.79 -2.15
CA GLN A 244 -18.20 -15.01 -2.79
C GLN A 244 -18.18 -14.50 -4.24
N SER A 245 -19.26 -14.56 -4.97
CA SER A 245 -19.31 -14.13 -6.38
C SER A 245 -19.19 -12.62 -6.49
N HIS A 246 -19.88 -11.87 -5.62
CA HIS A 246 -19.77 -10.41 -5.52
C HIS A 246 -18.34 -10.02 -5.10
N PHE A 247 -17.80 -10.69 -4.09
CA PHE A 247 -16.41 -10.51 -3.67
C PHE A 247 -15.44 -10.72 -4.85
N SER A 248 -15.50 -11.86 -5.52
CA SER A 248 -14.56 -12.22 -6.60
C SER A 248 -14.61 -11.23 -7.76
N ARG A 249 -15.80 -10.79 -8.16
CA ARG A 249 -15.96 -9.75 -9.21
C ARG A 249 -15.38 -8.40 -8.78
N THR A 250 -15.66 -7.98 -7.54
CA THR A 250 -15.17 -6.71 -7.00
C THR A 250 -13.66 -6.73 -6.83
N PHE A 251 -13.12 -7.81 -6.29
CA PHE A 251 -11.69 -8.02 -6.12
C PHE A 251 -10.96 -8.00 -7.48
N LYS A 252 -11.45 -8.77 -8.47
CA LYS A 252 -10.86 -8.79 -9.82
C LYS A 252 -10.90 -7.42 -10.49
N ARG A 253 -11.98 -6.66 -10.33
CA ARG A 253 -12.09 -5.30 -10.86
C ARG A 253 -11.08 -4.35 -10.22
N ALA A 254 -10.86 -4.48 -8.91
CA ALA A 254 -9.96 -3.61 -8.16
C ALA A 254 -8.48 -3.99 -8.36
N THR A 255 -8.16 -5.28 -8.51
CA THR A 255 -6.77 -5.80 -8.53
C THR A 255 -6.32 -6.28 -9.90
N GLY A 256 -7.22 -6.39 -10.85
CA GLY A 256 -6.97 -7.01 -12.17
C GLY A 256 -6.86 -8.54 -12.15
N MET A 257 -6.93 -9.19 -10.97
CA MET A 257 -6.75 -10.63 -10.79
C MET A 257 -7.86 -11.24 -9.95
N THR A 258 -8.14 -12.53 -10.17
CA THR A 258 -9.05 -13.26 -9.28
C THR A 258 -8.41 -13.46 -7.90
N PRO A 259 -9.22 -13.61 -6.81
CA PRO A 259 -8.69 -13.88 -5.48
C PRO A 259 -7.78 -15.11 -5.43
N GLY A 260 -8.10 -16.18 -6.17
CA GLY A 260 -7.26 -17.38 -6.25
C GLY A 260 -5.92 -17.11 -6.93
N ALA A 261 -5.90 -16.39 -8.05
CA ALA A 261 -4.67 -16.00 -8.72
C ALA A 261 -3.82 -15.05 -7.86
N PHE A 262 -4.46 -14.17 -7.10
CA PHE A 262 -3.77 -13.30 -6.15
C PHE A 262 -3.11 -14.12 -5.04
N ARG A 263 -3.84 -15.06 -4.42
CA ARG A 263 -3.28 -15.98 -3.41
C ARG A 263 -2.05 -16.71 -3.92
N ALA A 264 -2.13 -17.29 -5.11
CA ALA A 264 -1.02 -18.04 -5.70
C ALA A 264 0.28 -17.23 -5.85
N LEU A 265 0.20 -15.89 -6.03
CA LEU A 265 1.40 -15.04 -6.06
C LEU A 265 2.15 -14.96 -4.73
N PHE A 266 1.47 -15.25 -3.63
CA PHE A 266 2.03 -15.13 -2.28
C PHE A 266 2.23 -16.50 -1.61
N SER A 267 1.68 -17.60 -2.18
CA SER A 267 1.78 -18.96 -1.63
C SER A 267 3.07 -19.67 -2.00
N ASP A 268 3.86 -19.17 -2.95
CA ASP A 268 5.16 -19.77 -3.29
C ASP A 268 6.19 -19.44 -2.20
N ASN A 269 6.57 -20.49 -1.50
CA ASN A 269 7.72 -20.55 -0.57
C ASN A 269 9.07 -20.39 -1.28
#